data_d1bccc85709f1d6f68242df80e88179d
#
_entry.id   d1bccc85709f1d6f68242df80e88179d
#
_cell.length_a   1.000
_cell.length_b   1.000
_cell.length_c   1.000
_cell.angle_alpha   90.00
_cell.angle_beta   90.00
_cell.angle_gamma   90.00
#
_symmetry.space_group_name_H-M   'P 1'
#
loop_
_entity.id
_entity.type
_entity.pdbx_description
1 polymer ?
#
loop_
_entity_poly.entity_id
_entity_poly.type
_entity_poly.pdbx_seq_one_letter_code
_entity_poly.pdbx_strand_id
1 'polypeptide(L)'
;MNRIAVAAAFAAFAVAGCNAPAPQASAPPAPGSVAVTPQGFQMPEGGDCRAEIARYRAVQDNDLAMGHVAQSVYAQIKREIAAAETACAAGRDGEAKAMIAASEQRHGYPTGI
;
A
#
# COMPACT_ATOMS: atom_id res chain seq x y z
N MET A 1 -69.29 -26.84 14.69
CA MET A 1 -68.41 -25.68 14.62
C MET A 1 -67.13 -26.02 15.37
N ASN A 2 -66.18 -26.62 14.65
CA ASN A 2 -64.93 -27.05 15.27
C ASN A 2 -63.82 -26.05 14.90
N ARG A 3 -63.32 -25.36 15.90
CA ARG A 3 -62.15 -24.53 15.77
C ARG A 3 -60.92 -25.35 16.21
N ILE A 4 -60.18 -25.84 15.27
CA ILE A 4 -58.87 -26.49 15.51
C ILE A 4 -57.83 -25.37 15.51
N ALA A 5 -57.28 -25.07 16.67
CA ALA A 5 -56.13 -24.21 16.80
C ALA A 5 -54.85 -25.02 16.63
N VAL A 6 -54.14 -24.80 15.55
CA VAL A 6 -52.80 -25.37 15.29
C VAL A 6 -51.75 -24.40 15.87
N ALA A 7 -51.14 -24.79 16.98
CA ALA A 7 -50.02 -24.10 17.56
C ALA A 7 -48.72 -24.57 16.82
N ALA A 8 -48.14 -23.66 16.02
CA ALA A 8 -46.81 -23.84 15.43
C ALA A 8 -45.73 -23.43 16.41
N ALA A 9 -45.01 -24.38 16.96
CA ALA A 9 -43.83 -24.13 17.77
C ALA A 9 -42.63 -23.84 16.85
N PHE A 10 -42.15 -22.62 16.84
CA PHE A 10 -40.90 -22.25 16.20
C PHE A 10 -39.74 -22.55 17.16
N ALA A 11 -38.95 -23.56 16.85
CA ALA A 11 -37.68 -23.83 17.52
C ALA A 11 -36.61 -22.88 16.93
N ALA A 12 -36.21 -21.89 17.71
CA ALA A 12 -35.08 -21.04 17.35
C ALA A 12 -33.76 -21.78 17.63
N PHE A 13 -33.07 -22.19 16.59
CA PHE A 13 -31.67 -22.67 16.69
C PHE A 13 -30.76 -21.45 16.78
N ALA A 14 -30.27 -21.15 17.96
CA ALA A 14 -29.18 -20.21 18.14
C ALA A 14 -27.84 -20.91 17.83
N VAL A 15 -27.33 -20.72 16.63
CA VAL A 15 -25.94 -21.11 16.28
C VAL A 15 -25.03 -20.01 16.80
N ALA A 16 -24.51 -20.18 18.00
CA ALA A 16 -23.39 -19.38 18.51
C ALA A 16 -22.12 -19.81 17.75
N GLY A 17 -21.89 -19.19 16.59
CA GLY A 17 -20.62 -19.30 15.88
C GLY A 17 -19.54 -18.54 16.63
N CYS A 18 -18.68 -19.22 17.38
CA CYS A 18 -17.43 -18.66 17.87
C CYS A 18 -16.51 -18.42 16.66
N ASN A 19 -16.58 -17.19 16.10
CA ASN A 19 -15.63 -16.74 15.09
C ASN A 19 -14.42 -16.15 15.82
N ALA A 20 -13.62 -16.99 16.45
CA ALA A 20 -12.29 -16.60 16.91
C ALA A 20 -11.39 -16.49 15.66
N PRO A 21 -10.76 -15.32 15.37
CA PRO A 21 -9.76 -15.27 14.32
C PRO A 21 -8.63 -16.22 14.71
N ALA A 22 -8.44 -17.27 13.90
CA ALA A 22 -7.28 -18.13 14.03
C ALA A 22 -6.02 -17.27 13.89
N PRO A 23 -5.00 -17.45 14.73
CA PRO A 23 -3.71 -16.81 14.52
C PRO A 23 -3.22 -17.27 13.14
N GLN A 24 -3.13 -16.32 12.21
CA GLN A 24 -2.52 -16.58 10.91
C GLN A 24 -1.04 -16.79 11.17
N ALA A 25 -0.63 -18.04 11.26
CA ALA A 25 0.76 -18.40 11.14
C ALA A 25 1.21 -17.91 9.76
N SER A 26 2.14 -16.96 9.72
CA SER A 26 2.79 -16.55 8.48
C SER A 26 3.39 -17.80 7.86
N ALA A 27 2.82 -18.24 6.74
CA ALA A 27 3.37 -19.38 6.01
C ALA A 27 4.82 -19.04 5.62
N PRO A 28 5.78 -19.96 5.80
CA PRO A 28 7.13 -19.72 5.31
C PRO A 28 7.05 -19.46 3.79
N PRO A 29 7.85 -18.50 3.27
CA PRO A 29 7.84 -18.19 1.84
C PRO A 29 8.11 -19.45 1.04
N ALA A 30 7.32 -19.66 -0.01
CA ALA A 30 7.50 -20.82 -0.90
C ALA A 30 8.92 -20.81 -1.49
N PRO A 31 9.56 -21.97 -1.66
CA PRO A 31 10.87 -22.04 -2.32
C PRO A 31 10.77 -21.42 -3.72
N GLY A 32 11.54 -20.32 -3.96
CA GLY A 32 11.53 -19.60 -5.24
C GLY A 32 10.76 -18.28 -5.24
N SER A 33 10.10 -17.87 -4.14
CA SER A 33 9.56 -16.51 -4.03
C SER A 33 10.73 -15.53 -3.80
N VAL A 34 11.06 -14.72 -4.81
CA VAL A 34 11.97 -13.58 -4.65
C VAL A 34 11.32 -12.58 -3.70
N ALA A 35 12.04 -12.17 -2.66
CA ALA A 35 11.57 -11.12 -1.79
C ALA A 35 11.36 -9.84 -2.62
N VAL A 36 10.17 -9.27 -2.54
CA VAL A 36 9.82 -8.02 -3.26
C VAL A 36 10.61 -6.84 -2.71
N THR A 37 11.07 -6.95 -1.46
CA THR A 37 11.86 -5.93 -0.77
C THR A 37 13.13 -6.58 -0.22
N PRO A 38 14.33 -6.03 -0.46
CA PRO A 38 15.57 -6.54 0.09
C PRO A 38 15.56 -6.52 1.62
N GLN A 39 16.27 -7.48 2.24
CA GLN A 39 16.49 -7.44 3.68
C GLN A 39 17.25 -6.15 4.04
N GLY A 40 16.76 -5.45 5.06
CA GLY A 40 17.34 -4.18 5.52
C GLY A 40 16.85 -2.94 4.77
N PHE A 41 15.93 -3.07 3.83
CA PHE A 41 15.26 -1.90 3.25
C PHE A 41 14.45 -1.17 4.33
N GLN A 42 14.76 0.09 4.53
CA GLN A 42 14.04 0.96 5.46
C GLN A 42 13.44 2.13 4.70
N MET A 43 12.15 2.37 4.94
CA MET A 43 11.46 3.52 4.37
C MET A 43 11.85 4.78 5.15
N PRO A 44 12.29 5.87 4.47
CA PRO A 44 12.54 7.13 5.14
C PRO A 44 11.31 7.66 5.88
N GLU A 45 11.50 8.12 7.12
CA GLU A 45 10.43 8.67 7.95
C GLU A 45 10.34 10.19 7.81
N GLY A 46 9.19 10.75 8.18
CA GLY A 46 8.92 12.18 8.19
C GLY A 46 7.68 12.56 7.39
N GLY A 47 7.21 13.81 7.61
CA GLY A 47 5.99 14.33 6.98
C GLY A 47 6.21 15.54 6.07
N ASP A 48 7.45 16.01 5.90
CA ASP A 48 7.79 17.12 5.02
C ASP A 48 8.04 16.64 3.57
N CYS A 49 8.18 17.57 2.64
CA CYS A 49 8.42 17.25 1.24
C CYS A 49 9.72 16.46 1.02
N ARG A 50 10.73 16.65 1.85
CA ARG A 50 12.00 15.93 1.73
C ARG A 50 11.83 14.46 2.04
N ALA A 51 11.09 14.16 3.11
CA ALA A 51 10.83 12.78 3.52
C ALA A 51 9.97 12.04 2.47
N GLU A 52 8.95 12.70 1.93
CA GLU A 52 8.08 12.13 0.90
C GLU A 52 8.84 11.86 -0.41
N ILE A 53 9.64 12.80 -0.85
CA ILE A 53 10.55 12.64 -1.99
C ILE A 53 11.52 11.47 -1.76
N ALA A 54 12.12 11.39 -0.56
CA ALA A 54 13.07 10.34 -0.22
C ALA A 54 12.41 8.96 -0.23
N ARG A 55 11.18 8.83 0.27
CA ARG A 55 10.41 7.57 0.23
C ARG A 55 10.14 7.14 -1.20
N TYR A 56 9.61 8.02 -2.03
CA TYR A 56 9.31 7.70 -3.42
C TYR A 56 10.57 7.31 -4.19
N ARG A 57 11.68 8.01 -3.98
CA ARG A 57 12.97 7.64 -4.54
C ARG A 57 13.42 6.24 -4.10
N ALA A 58 13.35 5.93 -2.81
CA ALA A 58 13.75 4.64 -2.28
C ALA A 58 12.95 3.49 -2.90
N VAL A 59 11.63 3.66 -3.08
CA VAL A 59 10.78 2.69 -3.77
C VAL A 59 11.22 2.52 -5.22
N GLN A 60 11.46 3.61 -5.95
CA GLN A 60 11.85 3.55 -7.35
C GLN A 60 13.21 2.87 -7.56
N ASP A 61 14.19 3.19 -6.71
CA ASP A 61 15.52 2.57 -6.77
C ASP A 61 15.44 1.06 -6.46
N ASN A 62 14.60 0.66 -5.50
CA ASN A 62 14.33 -0.73 -5.20
C ASN A 62 13.65 -1.44 -6.38
N ASP A 63 12.61 -0.86 -6.95
CA ASP A 63 11.86 -1.45 -8.07
C ASP A 63 12.73 -1.61 -9.32
N LEU A 64 13.62 -0.66 -9.57
CA LEU A 64 14.60 -0.79 -10.65
C LEU A 64 15.57 -1.96 -10.39
N ALA A 65 16.10 -2.07 -9.17
CA ALA A 65 17.03 -3.13 -8.79
C ALA A 65 16.37 -4.52 -8.87
N MET A 66 15.08 -4.61 -8.57
CA MET A 66 14.30 -5.85 -8.64
C MET A 66 13.70 -6.14 -10.01
N GLY A 67 13.85 -5.23 -10.98
CA GLY A 67 13.28 -5.38 -12.32
C GLY A 67 11.77 -5.14 -12.41
N HIS A 68 11.18 -4.48 -11.42
CA HIS A 68 9.74 -4.20 -11.36
C HIS A 68 9.35 -2.94 -12.14
N VAL A 69 10.31 -2.07 -12.43
CA VAL A 69 10.11 -0.87 -13.25
C VAL A 69 11.04 -0.88 -14.46
N ALA A 70 10.50 -0.53 -15.63
CA ALA A 70 11.32 -0.40 -16.84
C ALA A 70 12.25 0.81 -16.73
N GLN A 71 13.47 0.69 -17.28
CA GLN A 71 14.50 1.73 -17.24
C GLN A 71 14.00 3.09 -17.78
N SER A 72 13.17 3.09 -18.83
CA SER A 72 12.61 4.32 -19.40
C SER A 72 11.60 5.00 -18.46
N VAL A 73 10.78 4.21 -17.78
CA VAL A 73 9.80 4.72 -16.79
C VAL A 73 10.55 5.27 -15.58
N TYR A 74 11.52 4.53 -15.05
CA TYR A 74 12.38 5.00 -13.97
C TYR A 74 13.05 6.33 -14.32
N ALA A 75 13.60 6.48 -15.51
CA ALA A 75 14.23 7.73 -15.95
C ALA A 75 13.24 8.89 -16.02
N GLN A 76 11.97 8.64 -16.37
CA GLN A 76 10.91 9.65 -16.32
C GLN A 76 10.58 10.05 -14.89
N ILE A 77 10.36 9.08 -14.01
CA ILE A 77 10.08 9.32 -12.59
C ILE A 77 11.22 10.12 -11.93
N LYS A 78 12.47 9.82 -12.25
CA LYS A 78 13.62 10.58 -11.74
C LYS A 78 13.58 12.07 -12.13
N ARG A 79 13.12 12.41 -13.33
CA ARG A 79 12.94 13.81 -13.74
C ARG A 79 11.80 14.48 -12.96
N GLU A 80 10.71 13.76 -12.70
CA GLU A 80 9.58 14.25 -11.92
C GLU A 80 9.97 14.48 -10.46
N ILE A 81 10.74 13.57 -9.87
CA ILE A 81 11.33 13.72 -8.54
C ILE A 81 12.24 14.97 -8.49
N ALA A 82 13.11 15.17 -9.48
CA ALA A 82 13.99 16.34 -9.50
C ALA A 82 13.22 17.67 -9.56
N ALA A 83 12.10 17.71 -10.26
CA ALA A 83 11.21 18.88 -10.27
C ALA A 83 10.59 19.13 -8.88
N ALA A 84 10.12 18.08 -8.20
CA ALA A 84 9.60 18.18 -6.84
C ALA A 84 10.68 18.61 -5.83
N GLU A 85 11.92 18.14 -5.98
CA GLU A 85 13.06 18.59 -5.17
C GLU A 85 13.31 20.08 -5.31
N THR A 86 13.22 20.59 -6.52
CA THR A 86 13.37 22.03 -6.79
C THR A 86 12.29 22.85 -6.07
N ALA A 87 11.03 22.41 -6.11
CA ALA A 87 9.93 23.04 -5.39
C ALA A 87 10.13 22.95 -3.86
N CYS A 88 10.55 21.78 -3.35
CA CYS A 88 10.82 21.57 -1.94
C CYS A 88 11.97 22.45 -1.43
N ALA A 89 13.07 22.56 -2.18
CA ALA A 89 14.20 23.42 -1.85
C ALA A 89 13.82 24.91 -1.84
N ALA A 90 12.84 25.31 -2.62
CA ALA A 90 12.28 26.66 -2.64
C ALA A 90 11.27 26.93 -1.50
N GLY A 91 11.07 25.98 -0.58
CA GLY A 91 10.13 26.10 0.55
C GLY A 91 8.66 25.87 0.16
N ARG A 92 8.39 25.35 -1.04
CA ARG A 92 7.04 25.07 -1.54
C ARG A 92 6.63 23.63 -1.21
N ASP A 93 6.55 23.32 0.08
CA ASP A 93 6.32 21.96 0.60
C ASP A 93 5.06 21.32 0.01
N GLY A 94 3.92 22.00 0.06
CA GLY A 94 2.66 21.49 -0.45
C GLY A 94 2.68 21.23 -1.97
N GLU A 95 3.35 22.10 -2.74
CA GLU A 95 3.51 21.93 -4.18
C GLU A 95 4.39 20.70 -4.49
N ALA A 96 5.52 20.58 -3.81
CA ALA A 96 6.41 19.45 -3.99
C ALA A 96 5.72 18.11 -3.69
N LYS A 97 4.95 18.02 -2.60
CA LYS A 97 4.14 16.83 -2.26
C LYS A 97 3.08 16.54 -3.32
N ALA A 98 2.39 17.56 -3.81
CA ALA A 98 1.41 17.39 -4.90
C ALA A 98 2.06 16.87 -6.20
N MET A 99 3.29 17.29 -6.50
CA MET A 99 4.05 16.79 -7.65
C MET A 99 4.42 15.32 -7.49
N ILE A 100 4.83 14.89 -6.30
CA ILE A 100 5.10 13.47 -6.01
C ILE A 100 3.82 12.65 -6.12
N ALA A 101 2.73 13.06 -5.48
CA ALA A 101 1.44 12.37 -5.57
C ALA A 101 0.94 12.23 -7.02
N ALA A 102 1.14 13.26 -7.86
CA ALA A 102 0.79 13.20 -9.27
C ALA A 102 1.67 12.21 -10.06
N SER A 103 2.96 12.10 -9.72
CA SER A 103 3.87 11.11 -10.30
C SER A 103 3.48 9.68 -9.89
N GLU A 104 3.23 9.47 -8.60
CA GLU A 104 2.75 8.18 -8.06
C GLU A 104 1.49 7.70 -8.81
N GLN A 105 0.47 8.56 -8.92
CA GLN A 105 -0.77 8.24 -9.64
C GLN A 105 -0.52 7.92 -11.11
N ARG A 106 0.32 8.71 -11.79
CA ARG A 106 0.63 8.51 -13.23
C ARG A 106 1.29 7.17 -13.49
N HIS A 107 2.13 6.73 -12.59
CA HIS A 107 2.90 5.49 -12.72
C HIS A 107 2.29 4.30 -11.97
N GLY A 108 1.10 4.44 -11.37
CA GLY A 108 0.36 3.37 -10.72
C GLY A 108 0.83 3.01 -9.32
N TYR A 109 1.55 3.90 -8.65
CA TYR A 109 1.94 3.75 -7.25
C TYR A 109 0.84 4.27 -6.30
N PRO A 110 0.73 3.70 -5.10
CA PRO A 110 -0.13 4.28 -4.06
C PRO A 110 0.36 5.68 -3.69
N THR A 111 -0.56 6.62 -3.51
CA THR A 111 -0.19 7.97 -3.08
C THR A 111 0.15 8.03 -1.60
N GLY A 112 1.22 8.75 -1.27
CA GLY A 112 1.66 8.94 0.12
C GLY A 112 2.40 7.74 0.71
N ILE A 113 3.13 7.01 -0.14
CA ILE A 113 4.01 5.92 0.30
C ILE A 113 5.16 6.43 1.15
#